data_90819c840cbf761cd65a9c2b71a0b321
#
_entry.id   90819c840cbf761cd65a9c2b71a0b321
#
_cell.length_a   1.000
_cell.length_b   1.000
_cell.length_c   1.000
_cell.angle_alpha   90.00
_cell.angle_beta   90.00
_cell.angle_gamma   90.00
#
_symmetry.space_group_name_H-M   'P 1'
#
loop_
_entity.id
_entity.type
_entity.pdbx_description
1 polymer ?
#
loop_
_entity_poly.entity_id
_entity_poly.type
_entity_poly.pdbx_seq_one_letter_code
_entity_poly.pdbx_strand_id
1 'polypeptide(L)'
;MARMQVTYYSQALAGQTDFQLVLPNDLPPFLGAENPHHRRPAKTLMLLHGYSGGSADWVTGSCVQELAAQYNLAVIMPNGRNSFYLDRDPTGEKFATFVGEELLEYCRSTFGLSRKAEDTFIAGLSMGGFGALRTGLAYSHNYSKIAALSSALIIHQLKDMKPEDTNPMANYAYYANIFGDLQTAQERDCNPEVLVRQKLAAGEKLPEIFMACGSQDFLIEPNRAFRDFLKASGVPCAYHEGPGIHDWKFWNEYLEPAIAWMLG
;
A
#
# COMPACT_ATOMS: atom_id res chain seq x y z
N MET A 1 -19.58 -14.13 -0.40
CA MET A 1 -18.21 -13.69 -0.71
C MET A 1 -17.22 -14.58 0.00
N ALA A 2 -16.29 -15.17 -0.74
CA ALA A 2 -15.30 -16.05 -0.15
C ALA A 2 -14.21 -15.23 0.57
N ARG A 3 -13.92 -15.59 1.82
CA ARG A 3 -12.78 -15.08 2.59
C ARG A 3 -11.87 -16.24 2.93
N MET A 4 -10.58 -16.07 2.68
CA MET A 4 -9.56 -17.09 2.92
C MET A 4 -8.37 -16.51 3.65
N GLN A 5 -7.84 -17.26 4.61
CA GLN A 5 -6.49 -17.05 5.11
C GLN A 5 -5.60 -18.13 4.49
N VAL A 6 -4.56 -17.70 3.81
CA VAL A 6 -3.63 -18.57 3.10
C VAL A 6 -2.25 -18.45 3.71
N THR A 7 -1.67 -19.58 4.09
CA THR A 7 -0.27 -19.67 4.50
C THR A 7 0.50 -20.38 3.40
N TYR A 8 1.62 -19.81 2.96
CA TYR A 8 2.46 -20.41 1.94
C TYR A 8 3.95 -20.06 2.17
N TYR A 9 4.84 -20.78 1.48
CA TYR A 9 6.27 -20.50 1.53
C TYR A 9 6.62 -19.41 0.51
N SER A 10 7.09 -18.25 1.01
CA SER A 10 7.58 -17.16 0.18
C SER A 10 9.09 -17.31 -0.05
N GLN A 11 9.50 -17.27 -1.31
CA GLN A 11 10.92 -17.25 -1.69
C GLN A 11 11.55 -15.89 -1.32
N ALA A 12 10.79 -14.81 -1.53
CA ALA A 12 11.25 -13.46 -1.21
C ALA A 12 11.50 -13.27 0.29
N LEU A 13 10.73 -13.94 1.15
CA LEU A 13 10.88 -13.87 2.61
C LEU A 13 11.66 -15.05 3.19
N ALA A 14 12.09 -16.01 2.35
CA ALA A 14 12.78 -17.23 2.74
C ALA A 14 12.07 -18.01 3.88
N GLY A 15 10.73 -18.01 3.88
CA GLY A 15 9.97 -18.63 4.96
C GLY A 15 8.46 -18.64 4.73
N GLN A 16 7.75 -19.27 5.67
CA GLN A 16 6.29 -19.24 5.66
C GLN A 16 5.78 -17.85 6.04
N THR A 17 4.77 -17.41 5.31
CA THR A 17 4.03 -16.18 5.58
C THR A 17 2.55 -16.41 5.28
N ASP A 18 1.70 -15.50 5.77
CA ASP A 18 0.26 -15.54 5.54
C ASP A 18 -0.24 -14.28 4.85
N PHE A 19 -1.40 -14.40 4.23
CA PHE A 19 -2.20 -13.28 3.76
C PHE A 19 -3.69 -13.61 3.86
N GLN A 20 -4.53 -12.57 3.96
CA GLN A 20 -5.97 -12.70 3.78
C GLN A 20 -6.32 -12.40 2.31
N LEU A 21 -7.28 -13.14 1.79
CA LEU A 21 -7.85 -12.92 0.46
C LEU A 21 -9.37 -12.85 0.55
N VAL A 22 -9.94 -11.83 -0.04
CA VAL A 22 -11.39 -11.68 -0.23
C VAL A 22 -11.69 -11.77 -1.72
N LEU A 23 -12.58 -12.70 -2.11
CA LEU A 23 -13.00 -12.90 -3.50
C LEU A 23 -14.52 -12.73 -3.63
N PRO A 24 -15.01 -11.88 -4.54
CA PRO A 24 -16.44 -11.66 -4.78
C PRO A 24 -17.02 -12.68 -5.77
N ASN A 25 -16.72 -13.98 -5.59
CA ASN A 25 -17.03 -15.05 -6.56
C ASN A 25 -18.30 -15.85 -6.26
N ASP A 26 -18.95 -15.59 -5.14
CA ASP A 26 -20.10 -16.34 -4.64
C ASP A 26 -21.29 -15.45 -4.24
N LEU A 27 -21.36 -14.25 -4.83
CA LEU A 27 -22.49 -13.34 -4.60
C LEU A 27 -23.76 -13.93 -5.18
N PRO A 28 -24.88 -13.86 -4.43
CA PRO A 28 -26.19 -14.23 -4.97
C PRO A 28 -26.50 -13.45 -6.26
N PRO A 29 -27.02 -14.10 -7.31
CA PRO A 29 -27.23 -13.46 -8.60
C PRO A 29 -28.07 -12.17 -8.53
N PHE A 30 -29.03 -12.07 -7.60
CA PHE A 30 -29.86 -10.88 -7.45
C PHE A 30 -29.11 -9.67 -6.89
N LEU A 31 -28.00 -9.84 -6.16
CA LEU A 31 -27.18 -8.75 -5.65
C LEU A 31 -26.21 -8.22 -6.72
N GLY A 32 -25.83 -9.07 -7.68
CA GLY A 32 -24.91 -8.69 -8.76
C GLY A 32 -25.59 -8.20 -10.04
N ALA A 33 -26.84 -8.58 -10.30
CA ALA A 33 -27.51 -8.41 -11.59
C ALA A 33 -27.62 -6.94 -12.05
N GLU A 34 -27.87 -6.02 -11.14
CA GLU A 34 -28.01 -4.59 -11.43
C GLU A 34 -26.74 -3.78 -11.17
N ASN A 35 -25.72 -4.38 -10.56
CA ASN A 35 -24.48 -3.70 -10.23
C ASN A 35 -23.54 -3.66 -11.45
N PRO A 36 -23.19 -2.47 -11.97
CA PRO A 36 -22.33 -2.34 -13.14
C PRO A 36 -20.93 -2.91 -12.94
N HIS A 37 -20.43 -2.93 -11.72
CA HIS A 37 -19.11 -3.50 -11.41
C HIS A 37 -19.05 -5.01 -11.63
N HIS A 38 -20.18 -5.72 -11.52
CA HIS A 38 -20.28 -7.16 -11.77
C HIS A 38 -20.45 -7.53 -13.24
N ARG A 39 -20.57 -6.55 -14.13
CA ARG A 39 -20.57 -6.77 -15.60
C ARG A 39 -19.16 -6.93 -16.20
N ARG A 40 -18.13 -6.73 -15.41
CA ARG A 40 -16.73 -6.92 -15.75
C ARG A 40 -16.08 -7.98 -14.85
N PRO A 41 -14.94 -8.58 -15.23
CA PRO A 41 -14.14 -9.40 -14.31
C PRO A 41 -13.74 -8.60 -13.06
N ALA A 42 -13.53 -9.29 -11.95
CA ALA A 42 -13.05 -8.66 -10.72
C ALA A 42 -11.68 -8.01 -10.97
N LYS A 43 -11.49 -6.79 -10.46
CA LYS A 43 -10.18 -6.15 -10.37
C LYS A 43 -9.48 -6.54 -9.08
N THR A 44 -8.20 -6.26 -8.97
CA THR A 44 -7.38 -6.67 -7.83
C THR A 44 -6.90 -5.46 -7.04
N LEU A 45 -7.03 -5.51 -5.72
CA LEU A 45 -6.48 -4.55 -4.78
C LEU A 45 -5.51 -5.25 -3.82
N MET A 46 -4.23 -4.87 -3.86
CA MET A 46 -3.25 -5.17 -2.82
C MET A 46 -3.41 -4.13 -1.71
N LEU A 47 -3.74 -4.55 -0.48
CA LEU A 47 -4.13 -3.64 0.60
C LEU A 47 -3.23 -3.85 1.83
N LEU A 48 -2.36 -2.88 2.11
CA LEU A 48 -1.25 -2.97 3.04
C LEU A 48 -1.63 -2.42 4.43
N HIS A 49 -1.31 -3.19 5.49
CA HIS A 49 -1.54 -2.79 6.88
C HIS A 49 -0.48 -1.80 7.41
N GLY A 50 -0.76 -1.17 8.55
CA GLY A 50 0.13 -0.26 9.24
C GLY A 50 1.18 -0.93 10.12
N TYR A 51 2.01 -0.13 10.80
CA TYR A 51 2.97 -0.59 11.79
C TYR A 51 2.25 -1.30 12.93
N SER A 52 2.86 -2.37 13.46
CA SER A 52 2.31 -3.29 14.48
C SER A 52 1.06 -4.07 14.07
N GLY A 53 0.63 -3.94 12.82
CA GLY A 53 -0.50 -4.67 12.28
C GLY A 53 -0.15 -6.01 11.65
N GLY A 54 -1.12 -6.60 10.95
CA GLY A 54 -1.00 -7.88 10.26
C GLY A 54 -2.03 -8.05 9.14
N SER A 55 -2.02 -9.21 8.51
CA SER A 55 -2.90 -9.54 7.36
C SER A 55 -4.40 -9.41 7.67
N ALA A 56 -4.81 -9.51 8.93
CA ALA A 56 -6.21 -9.45 9.33
C ALA A 56 -6.73 -8.03 9.64
N ASP A 57 -5.87 -7.02 9.74
CA ASP A 57 -6.24 -5.68 10.21
C ASP A 57 -7.37 -5.06 9.42
N TRP A 58 -7.26 -5.07 8.09
CA TRP A 58 -8.29 -4.50 7.22
C TRP A 58 -9.61 -5.25 7.30
N VAL A 59 -9.56 -6.56 7.51
CA VAL A 59 -10.78 -7.38 7.66
C VAL A 59 -11.49 -7.08 8.97
N THR A 60 -10.74 -6.81 10.04
CA THR A 60 -11.30 -6.58 11.38
C THR A 60 -11.60 -5.11 11.67
N GLY A 61 -10.83 -4.20 11.08
CA GLY A 61 -10.93 -2.76 11.32
C GLY A 61 -11.77 -1.99 10.32
N SER A 62 -12.19 -2.62 9.20
CA SER A 62 -12.89 -1.91 8.12
C SER A 62 -14.03 -2.68 7.50
N CYS A 63 -14.79 -2.00 6.64
CA CYS A 63 -15.85 -2.56 5.80
C CYS A 63 -15.30 -3.12 4.46
N VAL A 64 -14.02 -3.50 4.39
CA VAL A 64 -13.37 -3.93 3.14
C VAL A 64 -14.09 -5.08 2.44
N GLN A 65 -14.70 -6.01 3.21
CA GLN A 65 -15.45 -7.13 2.64
C GLN A 65 -16.73 -6.66 1.90
N GLU A 66 -17.45 -5.71 2.48
CA GLU A 66 -18.63 -5.11 1.88
C GLU A 66 -18.25 -4.33 0.61
N LEU A 67 -17.20 -3.54 0.68
CA LEU A 67 -16.68 -2.80 -0.46
C LEU A 67 -16.14 -3.72 -1.57
N ALA A 68 -15.49 -4.83 -1.21
CA ALA A 68 -15.06 -5.84 -2.18
C ALA A 68 -16.25 -6.44 -2.94
N ALA A 69 -17.35 -6.71 -2.24
CA ALA A 69 -18.60 -7.17 -2.84
C ALA A 69 -19.23 -6.09 -3.72
N GLN A 70 -19.37 -4.87 -3.20
CA GLN A 70 -19.98 -3.75 -3.91
C GLN A 70 -19.25 -3.41 -5.21
N TYR A 71 -17.93 -3.37 -5.16
CA TYR A 71 -17.08 -2.92 -6.27
C TYR A 71 -16.48 -4.05 -7.11
N ASN A 72 -16.85 -5.30 -6.85
CA ASN A 72 -16.31 -6.48 -7.52
C ASN A 72 -14.77 -6.48 -7.53
N LEU A 73 -14.17 -6.52 -6.32
CA LEU A 73 -12.73 -6.50 -6.10
C LEU A 73 -12.26 -7.80 -5.42
N ALA A 74 -11.19 -8.38 -5.96
CA ALA A 74 -10.36 -9.31 -5.23
C ALA A 74 -9.39 -8.50 -4.35
N VAL A 75 -9.43 -8.66 -3.03
CA VAL A 75 -8.58 -7.90 -2.11
C VAL A 75 -7.56 -8.83 -1.45
N ILE A 76 -6.28 -8.56 -1.69
CA ILE A 76 -5.14 -9.28 -1.13
C ILE A 76 -4.56 -8.45 0.01
N MET A 77 -4.52 -8.99 1.21
CA MET A 77 -4.02 -8.32 2.41
C MET A 77 -2.85 -9.13 2.98
N PRO A 78 -1.60 -8.76 2.62
CA PRO A 78 -0.40 -9.48 3.07
C PRO A 78 -0.07 -9.23 4.53
N ASN A 79 0.70 -10.15 5.13
CA ASN A 79 1.40 -9.91 6.37
C ASN A 79 2.76 -9.26 6.07
N GLY A 80 2.83 -7.94 6.18
CA GLY A 80 4.03 -7.14 5.90
C GLY A 80 4.96 -7.01 7.10
N ARG A 81 4.58 -7.52 8.28
CA ARG A 81 5.30 -7.27 9.54
C ARG A 81 5.61 -5.77 9.72
N ASN A 82 6.62 -5.42 10.49
CA ASN A 82 7.09 -4.05 10.64
C ASN A 82 8.25 -3.76 9.66
N SER A 83 8.01 -3.97 8.35
CA SER A 83 9.07 -3.93 7.32
C SER A 83 9.12 -2.65 6.49
N PHE A 84 8.14 -1.74 6.66
CA PHE A 84 7.91 -0.64 5.71
C PHE A 84 7.80 -1.11 4.26
N TYR A 85 7.54 -2.43 4.05
CA TYR A 85 7.47 -3.06 2.73
C TYR A 85 8.74 -2.80 1.89
N LEU A 86 9.90 -2.81 2.55
CA LEU A 86 11.22 -2.66 1.93
C LEU A 86 11.98 -3.99 1.94
N ASP A 87 12.84 -4.19 0.96
CA ASP A 87 13.80 -5.28 0.96
C ASP A 87 14.92 -4.97 1.97
N ARG A 88 15.22 -5.94 2.82
CA ARG A 88 16.16 -5.78 3.94
C ARG A 88 17.41 -6.62 3.72
N ASP A 89 18.49 -6.00 3.32
CA ASP A 89 19.76 -6.68 3.09
C ASP A 89 20.30 -7.43 4.31
N PRO A 90 20.25 -6.87 5.56
CA PRO A 90 20.79 -7.56 6.72
C PRO A 90 20.09 -8.88 7.08
N THR A 91 18.79 -9.02 6.78
CA THR A 91 18.01 -10.22 7.06
C THR A 91 17.73 -11.06 5.83
N GLY A 92 17.97 -10.53 4.64
CA GLY A 92 17.63 -11.17 3.37
C GLY A 92 16.12 -11.22 3.06
N GLU A 93 15.27 -10.66 3.92
CA GLU A 93 13.81 -10.63 3.70
C GLU A 93 13.44 -9.49 2.73
N LYS A 94 12.82 -9.83 1.61
CA LYS A 94 12.53 -8.92 0.51
C LYS A 94 11.03 -8.59 0.46
N PHE A 95 10.56 -7.73 1.37
CA PHE A 95 9.14 -7.37 1.47
C PHE A 95 8.64 -6.53 0.28
N ALA A 96 9.49 -5.72 -0.35
CA ALA A 96 9.10 -5.00 -1.56
C ALA A 96 8.91 -5.95 -2.75
N THR A 97 9.83 -6.90 -2.93
CA THR A 97 9.71 -7.97 -3.93
C THR A 97 8.49 -8.85 -3.64
N PHE A 98 8.26 -9.18 -2.37
CA PHE A 98 7.12 -9.98 -1.93
C PHE A 98 5.77 -9.37 -2.36
N VAL A 99 5.51 -8.11 -2.03
CA VAL A 99 4.23 -7.46 -2.37
C VAL A 99 4.21 -6.89 -3.78
N GLY A 100 5.37 -6.52 -4.35
CA GLY A 100 5.48 -5.96 -5.68
C GLY A 100 5.33 -6.98 -6.81
N GLU A 101 5.76 -8.21 -6.57
CA GLU A 101 5.82 -9.27 -7.58
C GLU A 101 5.31 -10.62 -7.09
N GLU A 102 5.96 -11.22 -6.08
CA GLU A 102 5.78 -12.63 -5.74
C GLU A 102 4.35 -12.97 -5.32
N LEU A 103 3.81 -12.27 -4.31
CA LEU A 103 2.47 -12.55 -3.82
C LEU A 103 1.40 -12.26 -4.88
N LEU A 104 1.59 -11.19 -5.64
CA LEU A 104 0.67 -10.85 -6.73
C LEU A 104 0.66 -11.94 -7.80
N GLU A 105 1.82 -12.44 -8.20
CA GLU A 105 1.92 -13.53 -9.19
C GLU A 105 1.37 -14.85 -8.64
N TYR A 106 1.64 -15.15 -7.36
CA TYR A 106 1.05 -16.31 -6.68
C TYR A 106 -0.49 -16.25 -6.74
N CYS A 107 -1.08 -15.09 -6.42
CA CYS A 107 -2.53 -14.92 -6.45
C CYS A 107 -3.09 -14.95 -7.88
N ARG A 108 -2.39 -14.39 -8.85
CA ARG A 108 -2.77 -14.45 -10.28
C ARG A 108 -2.82 -15.90 -10.79
N SER A 109 -1.81 -16.68 -10.47
CA SER A 109 -1.71 -18.08 -10.95
C SER A 109 -2.66 -19.02 -10.19
N THR A 110 -2.86 -18.80 -8.89
CA THR A 110 -3.66 -19.70 -8.05
C THR A 110 -5.15 -19.41 -8.13
N PHE A 111 -5.53 -18.13 -8.17
CA PHE A 111 -6.93 -17.71 -8.09
C PHE A 111 -7.46 -17.09 -9.40
N GLY A 112 -6.67 -17.11 -10.46
CA GLY A 112 -7.11 -16.63 -11.78
C GLY A 112 -7.31 -15.12 -11.85
N LEU A 113 -6.59 -14.31 -11.05
CA LEU A 113 -6.71 -12.86 -11.07
C LEU A 113 -6.10 -12.27 -12.34
N SER A 114 -6.56 -11.05 -12.71
CA SER A 114 -6.07 -10.36 -13.91
C SER A 114 -4.55 -10.13 -13.86
N ARG A 115 -3.90 -10.30 -15.01
CA ARG A 115 -2.47 -10.01 -15.19
C ARG A 115 -2.20 -8.61 -15.69
N LYS A 116 -3.25 -7.84 -15.96
CA LYS A 116 -3.15 -6.48 -16.48
C LYS A 116 -2.91 -5.49 -15.36
N ALA A 117 -1.96 -4.58 -15.55
CA ALA A 117 -1.69 -3.52 -14.59
C ALA A 117 -2.93 -2.60 -14.40
N GLU A 118 -3.69 -2.34 -15.46
CA GLU A 118 -4.92 -1.54 -15.44
C GLU A 118 -6.04 -2.12 -14.56
N ASP A 119 -5.96 -3.40 -14.22
CA ASP A 119 -6.89 -4.09 -13.34
C ASP A 119 -6.33 -4.30 -11.93
N THR A 120 -5.12 -3.78 -11.64
CA THR A 120 -4.41 -4.04 -10.40
C THR A 120 -4.02 -2.74 -9.71
N PHE A 121 -4.42 -2.62 -8.45
CA PHE A 121 -4.21 -1.44 -7.62
C PHE A 121 -3.48 -1.80 -6.34
N ILE A 122 -2.84 -0.80 -5.72
CA ILE A 122 -2.22 -0.96 -4.41
C ILE A 122 -2.66 0.17 -3.49
N ALA A 123 -3.03 -0.17 -2.26
CA ALA A 123 -3.38 0.81 -1.23
C ALA A 123 -2.83 0.41 0.13
N GLY A 124 -2.86 1.35 1.07
CA GLY A 124 -2.49 1.05 2.44
C GLY A 124 -2.61 2.26 3.36
N LEU A 125 -2.53 2.00 4.67
CA LEU A 125 -2.55 3.02 5.71
C LEU A 125 -1.21 3.12 6.43
N SER A 126 -0.83 4.31 6.89
CA SER A 126 0.36 4.53 7.72
C SER A 126 1.64 3.97 7.09
N MET A 127 2.32 3.01 7.74
CA MET A 127 3.42 2.24 7.15
C MET A 127 3.01 1.60 5.81
N GLY A 128 1.78 1.07 5.71
CA GLY A 128 1.24 0.51 4.47
C GLY A 128 0.96 1.58 3.41
N GLY A 129 0.64 2.82 3.81
CA GLY A 129 0.52 3.95 2.89
C GLY A 129 1.87 4.33 2.25
N PHE A 130 2.93 4.36 3.06
CA PHE A 130 4.30 4.46 2.56
C PHE A 130 4.64 3.29 1.63
N GLY A 131 4.34 2.05 2.07
CA GLY A 131 4.57 0.84 1.29
C GLY A 131 3.82 0.85 -0.06
N ALA A 132 2.58 1.34 -0.08
CA ALA A 132 1.79 1.46 -1.30
C ALA A 132 2.42 2.46 -2.29
N LEU A 133 2.83 3.64 -1.83
CA LEU A 133 3.54 4.62 -2.65
C LEU A 133 4.85 4.05 -3.20
N ARG A 134 5.71 3.54 -2.31
CA ARG A 134 7.03 3.03 -2.71
C ARG A 134 6.91 1.84 -3.65
N THR A 135 6.08 0.85 -3.32
CA THR A 135 5.94 -0.38 -4.12
C THR A 135 5.21 -0.10 -5.43
N GLY A 136 4.11 0.66 -5.40
CA GLY A 136 3.38 1.02 -6.61
C GLY A 136 4.22 1.80 -7.61
N LEU A 137 5.10 2.70 -7.13
CA LEU A 137 6.05 3.43 -7.97
C LEU A 137 7.16 2.52 -8.50
N ALA A 138 7.78 1.68 -7.66
CA ALA A 138 8.87 0.79 -8.08
C ALA A 138 8.40 -0.29 -9.06
N TYR A 139 7.20 -0.85 -8.83
CA TYR A 139 6.61 -1.92 -9.62
C TYR A 139 5.43 -1.43 -10.47
N SER A 140 5.56 -0.26 -11.09
CA SER A 140 4.50 0.38 -11.89
C SER A 140 4.02 -0.44 -13.09
N HIS A 141 4.79 -1.44 -13.51
CA HIS A 141 4.36 -2.41 -14.51
C HIS A 141 3.27 -3.37 -14.00
N ASN A 142 3.11 -3.49 -12.68
CA ASN A 142 2.09 -4.31 -12.04
C ASN A 142 0.89 -3.51 -11.52
N TYR A 143 1.09 -2.23 -11.17
CA TYR A 143 0.10 -1.39 -10.51
C TYR A 143 -0.19 -0.11 -11.29
N SER A 144 -1.45 0.13 -11.62
CA SER A 144 -1.86 1.33 -12.38
C SER A 144 -2.26 2.49 -11.49
N LYS A 145 -2.74 2.23 -10.27
CA LYS A 145 -3.17 3.26 -9.32
C LYS A 145 -2.72 2.92 -7.89
N ILE A 146 -2.41 3.96 -7.14
CA ILE A 146 -1.93 3.90 -5.76
C ILE A 146 -2.86 4.73 -4.89
N ALA A 147 -3.33 4.19 -3.74
CA ALA A 147 -3.97 5.00 -2.71
C ALA A 147 -3.24 4.88 -1.38
N ALA A 148 -2.96 6.02 -0.76
CA ALA A 148 -2.12 6.11 0.42
C ALA A 148 -2.82 6.94 1.50
N LEU A 149 -3.20 6.28 2.61
CA LEU A 149 -3.93 6.87 3.72
C LEU A 149 -2.99 7.13 4.89
N SER A 150 -2.92 8.38 5.38
CA SER A 150 -2.06 8.76 6.53
C SER A 150 -0.64 8.20 6.42
N SER A 151 0.01 8.38 5.26
CA SER A 151 1.26 7.68 4.91
C SER A 151 2.42 8.05 5.82
N ALA A 152 3.16 7.04 6.30
CA ALA A 152 4.35 7.22 7.12
C ALA A 152 5.58 7.65 6.28
N LEU A 153 5.50 8.83 5.65
CA LEU A 153 6.54 9.43 4.81
C LEU A 153 7.64 10.09 5.67
N ILE A 154 8.20 9.32 6.59
CA ILE A 154 9.12 9.79 7.64
C ILE A 154 10.59 9.88 7.20
N ILE A 155 10.91 9.51 5.98
CA ILE A 155 12.30 9.30 5.55
C ILE A 155 13.20 10.52 5.73
N HIS A 156 12.66 11.73 5.55
CA HIS A 156 13.41 12.98 5.77
C HIS A 156 13.70 13.26 7.26
N GLN A 157 12.92 12.66 8.16
CA GLN A 157 13.12 12.77 9.61
C GLN A 157 14.19 11.80 10.12
N LEU A 158 14.42 10.69 9.40
CA LEU A 158 15.36 9.64 9.83
C LEU A 158 16.82 10.06 9.73
N LYS A 159 17.15 10.99 8.81
CA LYS A 159 18.54 11.43 8.60
C LYS A 159 19.18 12.07 9.83
N ASP A 160 18.37 12.69 10.69
CA ASP A 160 18.84 13.41 11.86
C ASP A 160 18.87 12.52 13.13
N MET A 161 18.39 11.26 13.03
CA MET A 161 18.42 10.31 14.15
C MET A 161 19.85 9.88 14.47
N LYS A 162 20.10 9.71 15.77
CA LYS A 162 21.36 9.22 16.32
C LYS A 162 21.16 7.88 17.02
N PRO A 163 22.22 7.06 17.18
CA PRO A 163 22.11 5.76 17.84
C PRO A 163 21.52 5.77 19.24
N GLU A 164 21.71 6.87 19.98
CA GLU A 164 21.16 7.08 21.33
C GLU A 164 19.71 7.57 21.37
N ASP A 165 19.14 7.97 20.22
CA ASP A 165 17.79 8.50 20.18
C ASP A 165 16.75 7.41 20.45
N THR A 166 15.79 7.74 21.30
CA THR A 166 14.62 6.93 21.57
C THR A 166 13.37 7.55 20.97
N ASN A 167 12.57 6.75 20.31
CA ASN A 167 11.30 7.15 19.74
C ASN A 167 10.21 6.22 20.30
N PRO A 168 9.01 6.73 20.65
CA PRO A 168 7.92 5.89 21.16
C PRO A 168 7.52 4.74 20.22
N MET A 169 7.72 4.89 18.91
CA MET A 169 7.38 3.87 17.91
C MET A 169 8.54 2.88 17.70
N ALA A 170 9.76 3.38 17.49
CA ALA A 170 10.92 2.55 17.19
C ALA A 170 12.23 3.32 17.44
N ASN A 171 13.32 2.58 17.67
CA ASN A 171 14.65 3.16 17.90
C ASN A 171 15.47 3.24 16.60
N TYR A 172 16.64 3.87 16.69
CA TYR A 172 17.59 3.98 15.59
C TYR A 172 17.92 2.63 14.94
N ALA A 173 18.21 1.60 15.75
CA ALA A 173 18.60 0.29 15.24
C ALA A 173 17.51 -0.37 14.40
N TYR A 174 16.24 -0.20 14.78
CA TYR A 174 15.11 -0.64 13.96
C TYR A 174 15.07 0.06 12.60
N TYR A 175 15.12 1.40 12.59
CA TYR A 175 15.08 2.13 11.34
C TYR A 175 16.29 1.86 10.45
N ALA A 176 17.49 1.75 11.03
CA ALA A 176 18.69 1.38 10.30
C ALA A 176 18.60 -0.04 9.69
N ASN A 177 17.95 -0.99 10.38
CA ASN A 177 17.70 -2.32 9.82
C ASN A 177 16.70 -2.29 8.64
N ILE A 178 15.74 -1.36 8.63
CA ILE A 178 14.73 -1.23 7.57
C ILE A 178 15.24 -0.39 6.40
N PHE A 179 15.77 0.79 6.70
CA PHE A 179 16.14 1.80 5.69
C PHE A 179 17.64 1.78 5.35
N GLY A 180 18.43 0.93 6.02
CA GLY A 180 19.89 0.93 5.88
C GLY A 180 20.54 2.18 6.48
N ASP A 181 21.54 2.73 5.83
CA ASP A 181 22.17 3.98 6.29
C ASP A 181 21.16 5.14 6.26
N LEU A 182 20.79 5.63 7.44
CA LEU A 182 19.76 6.66 7.61
C LEU A 182 20.20 8.02 7.06
N GLN A 183 21.51 8.32 7.03
CA GLN A 183 22.05 9.58 6.52
C GLN A 183 21.79 9.73 5.02
N THR A 184 21.79 8.62 4.28
CA THR A 184 21.64 8.60 2.82
C THR A 184 20.28 8.03 2.36
N ALA A 185 19.43 7.56 3.28
CA ALA A 185 18.17 6.93 2.95
C ALA A 185 17.27 7.79 2.03
N GLN A 186 17.25 9.11 2.25
CA GLN A 186 16.47 10.06 1.45
C GLN A 186 16.91 10.14 -0.03
N GLU A 187 18.10 9.69 -0.37
CA GLU A 187 18.69 9.74 -1.73
C GLU A 187 18.54 8.41 -2.47
N ARG A 188 18.01 7.37 -1.79
CA ARG A 188 17.91 6.03 -2.34
C ARG A 188 16.45 5.69 -2.74
N ASP A 189 16.30 4.59 -3.44
CA ASP A 189 15.03 4.08 -3.96
C ASP A 189 14.00 3.65 -2.89
N CYS A 190 14.41 3.59 -1.62
CA CYS A 190 13.47 3.50 -0.51
C CYS A 190 12.65 4.78 -0.32
N ASN A 191 13.08 5.92 -0.89
CA ASN A 191 12.32 7.16 -0.91
C ASN A 191 11.42 7.24 -2.14
N PRO A 192 10.07 7.33 -1.98
CA PRO A 192 9.14 7.49 -3.11
C PRO A 192 9.46 8.70 -4.00
N GLU A 193 10.01 9.79 -3.47
CA GLU A 193 10.40 10.95 -4.27
C GLU A 193 11.51 10.62 -5.27
N VAL A 194 12.47 9.79 -4.88
CA VAL A 194 13.57 9.35 -5.77
C VAL A 194 13.00 8.54 -6.93
N LEU A 195 12.06 7.63 -6.64
CA LEU A 195 11.40 6.82 -7.68
C LEU A 195 10.60 7.69 -8.66
N VAL A 196 9.88 8.71 -8.16
CA VAL A 196 9.18 9.67 -9.03
C VAL A 196 10.17 10.38 -9.95
N ARG A 197 11.27 10.94 -9.40
CA ARG A 197 12.29 11.64 -10.21
C ARG A 197 12.93 10.73 -11.26
N GLN A 198 13.28 9.50 -10.90
CA GLN A 198 13.87 8.51 -11.81
C GLN A 198 12.94 8.17 -12.97
N LYS A 199 11.66 7.90 -12.68
CA LYS A 199 10.69 7.56 -13.71
C LYS A 199 10.39 8.73 -14.66
N LEU A 200 10.26 9.94 -14.11
CA LEU A 200 10.10 11.14 -14.94
C LEU A 200 11.32 11.38 -15.85
N ALA A 201 12.53 11.20 -15.33
CA ALA A 201 13.76 11.31 -16.11
C ALA A 201 13.86 10.24 -17.21
N ALA A 202 13.31 9.05 -16.97
CA ALA A 202 13.24 7.96 -17.94
C ALA A 202 12.08 8.11 -18.94
N GLY A 203 11.19 9.10 -18.77
CA GLY A 203 9.98 9.25 -19.58
C GLY A 203 8.93 8.15 -19.36
N GLU A 204 9.00 7.45 -18.22
CA GLU A 204 8.07 6.39 -17.88
C GLU A 204 6.74 6.95 -17.36
N LYS A 205 5.64 6.25 -17.68
CA LYS A 205 4.33 6.57 -17.14
C LYS A 205 4.28 6.17 -15.66
N LEU A 206 3.90 7.13 -14.81
CA LEU A 206 3.65 6.89 -13.40
C LEU A 206 2.24 6.32 -13.18
N PRO A 207 2.03 5.46 -12.16
CA PRO A 207 0.71 5.18 -11.65
C PRO A 207 -0.01 6.45 -11.20
N GLU A 208 -1.32 6.48 -11.29
CA GLU A 208 -2.10 7.56 -10.70
C GLU A 208 -2.08 7.47 -9.17
N ILE A 209 -2.08 8.62 -8.49
CA ILE A 209 -1.90 8.69 -7.04
C ILE A 209 -3.09 9.37 -6.38
N PHE A 210 -3.67 8.67 -5.39
CA PHE A 210 -4.62 9.20 -4.42
C PHE A 210 -3.97 9.24 -3.04
N MET A 211 -4.14 10.34 -2.31
CA MET A 211 -3.69 10.42 -0.92
C MET A 211 -4.77 11.05 -0.05
N ALA A 212 -4.90 10.55 1.18
CA ALA A 212 -5.73 11.20 2.21
C ALA A 212 -5.01 11.19 3.56
N CYS A 213 -5.12 12.30 4.31
CA CYS A 213 -4.56 12.41 5.66
C CYS A 213 -5.44 13.31 6.54
N GLY A 214 -5.63 12.91 7.80
CA GLY A 214 -6.37 13.69 8.76
C GLY A 214 -5.63 14.99 9.13
N SER A 215 -6.36 16.11 9.25
CA SER A 215 -5.77 17.41 9.58
C SER A 215 -5.14 17.48 10.98
N GLN A 216 -5.48 16.53 11.85
CA GLN A 216 -4.94 16.38 13.20
C GLN A 216 -4.08 15.11 13.34
N ASP A 217 -3.77 14.44 12.24
CA ASP A 217 -2.87 13.31 12.18
C ASP A 217 -1.41 13.79 12.39
N PHE A 218 -0.64 13.09 13.21
CA PHE A 218 0.78 13.40 13.44
C PHE A 218 1.66 13.25 12.18
N LEU A 219 1.16 12.58 11.14
CA LEU A 219 1.80 12.45 9.84
C LEU A 219 1.31 13.48 8.81
N ILE A 220 0.51 14.48 9.20
CA ILE A 220 -0.06 15.43 8.23
C ILE A 220 1.03 16.20 7.48
N GLU A 221 2.06 16.70 8.18
CA GLU A 221 3.11 17.50 7.54
C GLU A 221 3.95 16.70 6.53
N PRO A 222 4.41 15.46 6.80
CA PRO A 222 5.03 14.62 5.77
C PRO A 222 4.14 14.36 4.55
N ASN A 223 2.82 14.18 4.75
CA ASN A 223 1.88 13.96 3.65
C ASN A 223 1.69 15.23 2.81
N ARG A 224 1.60 16.41 3.44
CA ARG A 224 1.57 17.71 2.75
C ARG A 224 2.85 17.95 1.95
N ALA A 225 4.00 17.67 2.54
CA ALA A 225 5.29 17.83 1.88
C ALA A 225 5.40 16.95 0.62
N PHE A 226 4.95 15.71 0.68
CA PHE A 226 4.97 14.82 -0.48
C PHE A 226 3.95 15.25 -1.56
N ARG A 227 2.75 15.70 -1.18
CA ARG A 227 1.79 16.34 -2.10
C ARG A 227 2.43 17.51 -2.84
N ASP A 228 3.10 18.42 -2.11
CA ASP A 228 3.71 19.60 -2.69
C ASP A 228 4.90 19.24 -3.59
N PHE A 229 5.67 18.21 -3.24
CA PHE A 229 6.70 17.62 -4.09
C PHE A 229 6.10 17.08 -5.41
N LEU A 230 5.01 16.31 -5.36
CA LEU A 230 4.34 15.78 -6.57
C LEU A 230 3.87 16.94 -7.45
N LYS A 231 3.23 17.95 -6.85
CA LYS A 231 2.78 19.16 -7.56
C LYS A 231 3.95 19.89 -8.24
N ALA A 232 5.04 20.11 -7.51
CA ALA A 232 6.25 20.75 -8.06
C ALA A 232 6.90 19.94 -9.18
N SER A 233 6.75 18.62 -9.14
CA SER A 233 7.23 17.67 -10.17
C SER A 233 6.28 17.52 -11.35
N GLY A 234 5.13 18.21 -11.38
CA GLY A 234 4.11 18.10 -12.43
C GLY A 234 3.34 16.77 -12.40
N VAL A 235 3.36 16.04 -11.29
CA VAL A 235 2.64 14.76 -11.14
C VAL A 235 1.28 14.99 -10.49
N PRO A 236 0.17 14.67 -11.17
CA PRO A 236 -1.16 14.78 -10.60
C PRO A 236 -1.34 13.87 -9.38
N CYS A 237 -1.97 14.40 -8.33
CA CYS A 237 -2.34 13.64 -7.14
C CYS A 237 -3.75 14.06 -6.69
N ALA A 238 -4.64 13.09 -6.54
CA ALA A 238 -5.93 13.31 -5.87
C ALA A 238 -5.69 13.35 -4.36
N TYR A 239 -5.43 14.55 -3.83
CA TYR A 239 -5.11 14.74 -2.41
C TYR A 239 -6.34 15.22 -1.63
N HIS A 240 -6.63 14.53 -0.53
CA HIS A 240 -7.74 14.83 0.37
C HIS A 240 -7.23 15.07 1.79
N GLU A 241 -7.74 16.10 2.42
CA GLU A 241 -7.48 16.43 3.80
C GLU A 241 -8.81 16.78 4.48
N GLY A 242 -9.09 16.16 5.60
CA GLY A 242 -10.31 16.37 6.37
C GLY A 242 -10.07 16.29 7.87
N PRO A 243 -11.06 16.67 8.70
CA PRO A 243 -10.97 16.48 10.15
C PRO A 243 -10.73 15.01 10.49
N GLY A 244 -9.75 14.72 11.33
CA GLY A 244 -9.43 13.35 11.74
C GLY A 244 -8.01 13.22 12.26
N ILE A 245 -7.78 12.12 12.98
CA ILE A 245 -6.50 11.73 13.55
C ILE A 245 -6.02 10.44 12.89
N HIS A 246 -4.93 9.87 13.40
CA HIS A 246 -4.35 8.61 12.91
C HIS A 246 -5.12 7.39 13.43
N ASP A 247 -6.32 7.14 12.91
CA ASP A 247 -7.21 6.08 13.41
C ASP A 247 -8.07 5.41 12.32
N TRP A 248 -8.67 4.29 12.69
CA TRP A 248 -9.56 3.52 11.82
C TRP A 248 -10.81 4.28 11.40
N LYS A 249 -11.27 5.29 12.15
CA LYS A 249 -12.41 6.10 11.77
C LYS A 249 -12.09 6.89 10.51
N PHE A 250 -10.94 7.57 10.51
CA PHE A 250 -10.46 8.32 9.33
C PHE A 250 -10.22 7.39 8.13
N TRP A 251 -9.53 6.27 8.34
CA TRP A 251 -9.23 5.35 7.24
C TRP A 251 -10.47 4.71 6.64
N ASN A 252 -11.49 4.38 7.42
CA ASN A 252 -12.79 3.89 6.92
C ASN A 252 -13.55 4.96 6.13
N GLU A 253 -13.47 6.23 6.53
CA GLU A 253 -14.08 7.34 5.80
C GLU A 253 -13.50 7.51 4.41
N TYR A 254 -12.18 7.26 4.23
CA TYR A 254 -11.50 7.45 2.95
C TYR A 254 -11.25 6.17 2.15
N LEU A 255 -11.53 4.99 2.69
CA LEU A 255 -11.34 3.71 1.99
C LEU A 255 -12.27 3.59 0.76
N GLU A 256 -13.58 3.84 0.93
CA GLU A 256 -14.52 3.77 -0.17
C GLU A 256 -14.25 4.83 -1.25
N PRO A 257 -14.05 6.13 -0.93
CA PRO A 257 -13.62 7.14 -1.91
C PRO A 257 -12.36 6.73 -2.69
N ALA A 258 -11.36 6.14 -2.03
CA ALA A 258 -10.15 5.66 -2.68
C ALA A 258 -10.45 4.51 -3.67
N ILE A 259 -11.27 3.54 -3.27
CA ILE A 259 -11.69 2.42 -4.14
C ILE A 259 -12.50 2.94 -5.34
N ALA A 260 -13.46 3.83 -5.11
CA ALA A 260 -14.26 4.42 -6.18
C ALA A 260 -13.38 5.17 -7.20
N TRP A 261 -12.43 5.96 -6.70
CA TRP A 261 -11.46 6.66 -7.55
C TRP A 261 -10.57 5.69 -8.35
N MET A 262 -10.14 4.57 -7.75
CA MET A 262 -9.36 3.56 -8.47
C MET A 262 -10.11 2.93 -9.63
N LEU A 263 -11.42 2.81 -9.51
CA LEU A 263 -12.26 2.17 -10.50
C LEU A 263 -12.76 3.12 -11.61
N GLY A 264 -12.56 4.42 -11.42
CA GLY A 264 -12.72 5.47 -12.42
C GLY A 264 -14.05 5.87 -12.74
#